data_83b8966e95644bef04a0853985bf5f5e
#
_entry.id   83b8966e95644bef04a0853985bf5f5e
#
_cell.length_a   1.000
_cell.length_b   1.000
_cell.length_c   1.000
_cell.angle_alpha   90.00
_cell.angle_beta   90.00
_cell.angle_gamma   90.00
#
_symmetry.space_group_name_H-M   'P 1'
#
loop_
_entity.id
_entity.type
_entity.pdbx_description
1 polymer ?
#
loop_
_entity_poly.entity_id
_entity_poly.type
_entity_poly.pdbx_seq_one_letter_code
_entity_poly.pdbx_strand_id
1 'polypeptide(L)'
;MPVVRNILHIQGGAPQAAALLDFIADRRYGRGSIDLNRITPMPPWVYRQPTNMELLRKYGEENCSRGWCLKHWGVDQNVLRPEQSVRHYDGGPAIRFDTMD
;
A
#
# COMPACT_ATOMS: atom_id res chain seq x y z
N MET A 1 5.23 -2.21 16.97
CA MET A 1 5.83 -1.68 15.74
C MET A 1 5.38 -0.25 15.55
N PRO A 2 6.29 0.69 15.29
CA PRO A 2 5.88 2.08 15.10
C PRO A 2 5.11 2.26 13.78
N VAL A 3 4.16 3.16 13.83
CA VAL A 3 3.46 3.62 12.64
C VAL A 3 4.26 4.78 12.04
N VAL A 4 4.50 4.72 10.74
CA VAL A 4 5.21 5.78 10.00
C VAL A 4 4.20 6.55 9.18
N ARG A 5 4.17 7.88 9.37
CA ARG A 5 3.36 8.75 8.51
C ARG A 5 4.15 9.14 7.29
N ASN A 6 3.55 8.91 6.15
CA ASN A 6 4.13 9.23 4.84
C ASN A 6 3.33 10.35 4.20
N ILE A 7 4.04 11.24 3.50
CA ILE A 7 3.40 12.29 2.71
C ILE A 7 3.92 12.17 1.30
N LEU A 8 3.01 11.89 0.36
CA LEU A 8 3.32 11.81 -1.05
C LEU A 8 2.91 13.12 -1.71
N HIS A 9 3.87 13.80 -2.31
CA HIS A 9 3.61 14.99 -3.12
C HIS A 9 3.65 14.63 -4.59
N ILE A 10 2.59 15.00 -5.31
CA ILE A 10 2.46 14.72 -6.74
C ILE A 10 2.71 16.01 -7.51
N GLN A 11 3.70 15.98 -8.40
CA GLN A 11 4.04 17.10 -9.26
C GLN A 11 3.70 16.75 -10.71
N GLY A 12 3.18 17.73 -11.44
CA GLY A 12 2.79 17.54 -12.83
C GLY A 12 1.56 18.36 -13.19
N GLY A 13 1.13 18.26 -14.43
CA GLY A 13 -0.09 18.90 -14.90
C GLY A 13 -1.32 18.33 -14.21
N ALA A 14 -2.38 19.14 -14.08
CA ALA A 14 -3.59 18.74 -13.37
C ALA A 14 -4.24 17.45 -13.90
N PRO A 15 -4.33 17.22 -15.25
CA PRO A 15 -4.89 15.97 -15.74
C PRO A 15 -4.07 14.73 -15.37
N GLN A 16 -2.75 14.83 -15.44
CA GLN A 16 -1.84 13.74 -15.09
C GLN A 16 -1.89 13.44 -13.60
N ALA A 17 -1.92 14.48 -12.77
CA ALA A 17 -2.03 14.33 -11.32
C ALA A 17 -3.34 13.65 -10.93
N ALA A 18 -4.45 14.07 -11.53
CA ALA A 18 -5.76 13.46 -11.29
C ALA A 18 -5.77 11.98 -11.69
N ALA A 19 -5.20 11.65 -12.86
CA ALA A 19 -5.12 10.28 -13.33
C ALA A 19 -4.31 9.39 -12.37
N LEU A 20 -3.18 9.91 -11.85
CA LEU A 20 -2.36 9.18 -10.89
C LEU A 20 -3.11 8.98 -9.57
N LEU A 21 -3.75 10.01 -9.06
CA LEU A 21 -4.52 9.93 -7.81
C LEU A 21 -5.63 8.87 -7.89
N ASP A 22 -6.29 8.78 -9.03
CA ASP A 22 -7.33 7.78 -9.25
C ASP A 22 -6.73 6.38 -9.42
N PHE A 23 -5.57 6.27 -10.08
CA PHE A 23 -4.90 5.00 -10.29
C PHE A 23 -4.45 4.35 -8.99
N ILE A 24 -3.85 5.13 -8.07
CA ILE A 24 -3.30 4.62 -6.81
C ILE A 24 -4.36 4.48 -5.70
N ALA A 25 -5.57 4.99 -5.93
CA ALA A 25 -6.61 5.02 -4.90
C ALA A 25 -7.09 3.61 -4.51
N ASP A 26 -7.38 3.43 -3.24
CA ASP A 26 -8.12 2.27 -2.75
C ASP A 26 -9.57 2.41 -3.25
N ARG A 27 -10.05 1.40 -3.97
CA ARG A 27 -11.37 1.46 -4.60
C ARG A 27 -12.52 1.55 -3.62
N ARG A 28 -12.31 1.15 -2.37
CA ARG A 28 -13.32 1.24 -1.32
C ARG A 28 -13.52 2.67 -0.84
N TYR A 29 -12.48 3.49 -0.92
CA TYR A 29 -12.47 4.84 -0.33
C TYR A 29 -12.29 5.95 -1.33
N GLY A 30 -11.67 5.69 -2.48
CA GLY A 30 -11.51 6.66 -3.54
C GLY A 30 -10.29 7.56 -3.41
N ARG A 31 -10.30 8.64 -4.15
CA ARG A 31 -9.18 9.59 -4.23
C ARG A 31 -8.82 10.14 -2.87
N GLY A 32 -7.52 10.18 -2.56
CA GLY A 32 -6.99 10.55 -1.25
C GLY A 32 -6.49 9.35 -0.48
N SER A 33 -6.80 8.15 -0.93
CA SER A 33 -6.27 6.89 -0.38
C SER A 33 -5.18 6.33 -1.29
N ILE A 34 -4.39 5.39 -0.75
CA ILE A 34 -3.37 4.66 -1.50
C ILE A 34 -3.54 3.17 -1.24
N ASP A 35 -3.53 2.40 -2.31
CA ASP A 35 -3.48 0.95 -2.27
C ASP A 35 -2.18 0.50 -2.95
N LEU A 36 -1.26 -0.07 -2.18
CA LEU A 36 0.04 -0.51 -2.70
C LEU A 36 -0.13 -1.61 -3.75
N ASN A 37 -1.21 -2.40 -3.65
CA ASN A 37 -1.56 -3.41 -4.64
C ASN A 37 -1.89 -2.81 -6.02
N ARG A 38 -2.27 -1.55 -6.08
CA ARG A 38 -2.52 -0.86 -7.34
C ARG A 38 -1.22 -0.45 -8.03
N ILE A 39 -0.17 -0.22 -7.24
CA ILE A 39 1.15 0.22 -7.74
C ILE A 39 1.98 -1.00 -8.13
N THR A 40 2.13 -1.95 -7.21
CA THR A 40 2.85 -3.20 -7.42
C THR A 40 1.95 -4.34 -6.98
N PRO A 41 1.14 -4.92 -7.89
CA PRO A 41 0.16 -5.94 -7.53
C PRO A 41 0.81 -7.19 -6.94
N MET A 42 0.25 -7.68 -5.85
CA MET A 42 0.65 -8.95 -5.27
C MET A 42 0.15 -10.09 -6.18
N PRO A 43 1.05 -10.96 -6.67
CA PRO A 43 0.63 -12.07 -7.53
C PRO A 43 -0.33 -13.02 -6.81
N PRO A 44 -1.24 -13.70 -7.54
CA PRO A 44 -2.19 -14.63 -6.90
C PRO A 44 -1.54 -15.86 -6.28
N TRP A 45 -0.30 -16.21 -6.67
CA TRP A 45 0.41 -17.36 -6.13
C TRP A 45 1.00 -17.12 -4.73
N VAL A 46 1.04 -15.87 -4.26
CA VAL A 46 1.57 -15.55 -2.92
C VAL A 46 0.65 -16.15 -1.85
N TYR A 47 1.26 -16.88 -0.90
CA TYR A 47 0.53 -17.49 0.21
C TYR A 47 0.13 -16.42 1.22
N ARG A 48 -1.18 -16.26 1.46
CA ARG A 48 -1.75 -15.15 2.22
C ARG A 48 -2.30 -15.54 3.60
N GLN A 49 -2.25 -16.81 3.94
CA GLN A 49 -2.75 -17.29 5.22
C GLN A 49 -1.66 -17.13 6.30
N PRO A 50 -2.02 -17.17 7.59
CA PRO A 50 -1.03 -17.14 8.66
C PRO A 50 0.02 -18.24 8.48
N THR A 51 1.28 -17.89 8.74
CA THR A 51 2.39 -18.79 8.52
C THR A 51 3.02 -19.24 9.85
N ASN A 52 3.75 -20.36 9.80
CA ASN A 52 4.62 -20.83 10.84
C ASN A 52 5.97 -21.24 10.22
N MET A 53 6.90 -21.69 11.04
CA MET A 53 8.25 -22.06 10.55
C MET A 53 8.21 -23.13 9.47
N GLU A 54 7.30 -24.09 9.60
CA GLU A 54 7.16 -25.17 8.63
C GLU A 54 6.69 -24.64 7.25
N LEU A 55 5.68 -23.78 7.25
CA LEU A 55 5.15 -23.18 6.02
C LEU A 55 6.17 -22.25 5.38
N LEU A 56 6.91 -21.49 6.18
CA LEU A 56 7.98 -20.62 5.67
C LEU A 56 9.08 -21.42 5.00
N ARG A 57 9.43 -22.59 5.53
CA ARG A 57 10.40 -23.49 4.91
C ARG A 57 9.86 -24.11 3.62
N LYS A 58 8.56 -24.45 3.60
CA LYS A 58 7.92 -25.08 2.44
C LYS A 58 7.80 -24.14 1.26
N TYR A 59 7.36 -22.90 1.48
CA TYR A 59 7.08 -21.94 0.41
C TYR A 59 8.18 -20.91 0.22
N GLY A 60 8.99 -20.64 1.23
CA GLY A 60 9.96 -19.54 1.26
C GLY A 60 9.31 -18.27 1.77
N GLU A 61 10.05 -17.47 2.55
CA GLU A 61 9.56 -16.24 3.14
C GLU A 61 8.99 -15.26 2.10
N GLU A 62 9.72 -15.08 0.99
CA GLU A 62 9.33 -14.12 -0.06
C GLU A 62 8.13 -14.56 -0.88
N ASN A 63 7.67 -15.80 -0.70
CA ASN A 63 6.47 -16.33 -1.35
C ASN A 63 5.25 -16.32 -0.41
N CYS A 64 5.43 -15.83 0.82
CA CYS A 64 4.36 -15.59 1.78
C CYS A 64 4.09 -14.09 1.86
N SER A 65 2.86 -13.70 2.19
CA SER A 65 2.42 -12.30 2.07
C SER A 65 3.32 -11.30 2.77
N ARG A 66 3.71 -11.58 4.02
CA ARG A 66 4.55 -10.64 4.78
C ARG A 66 5.92 -10.45 4.13
N GLY A 67 6.61 -11.54 3.80
CA GLY A 67 7.93 -11.48 3.17
C GLY A 67 7.87 -10.87 1.78
N TRP A 68 6.83 -11.20 1.01
CA TRP A 68 6.61 -10.60 -0.30
C TRP A 68 6.42 -9.08 -0.18
N CYS A 69 5.60 -8.63 0.77
CA CYS A 69 5.38 -7.20 1.00
C CYS A 69 6.67 -6.48 1.39
N LEU A 70 7.46 -7.05 2.30
CA LEU A 70 8.74 -6.48 2.71
C LEU A 70 9.70 -6.34 1.53
N LYS A 71 9.73 -7.34 0.65
CA LYS A 71 10.61 -7.32 -0.52
C LYS A 71 10.17 -6.31 -1.58
N HIS A 72 8.87 -6.21 -1.85
CA HIS A 72 8.35 -5.44 -2.98
C HIS A 72 7.76 -4.09 -2.60
N TRP A 73 7.21 -3.96 -1.39
CA TRP A 73 6.63 -2.70 -0.91
C TRP A 73 7.51 -2.01 0.14
N GLY A 74 8.47 -2.73 0.73
CA GLY A 74 9.31 -2.19 1.81
C GLY A 74 8.64 -2.16 3.18
N VAL A 75 7.40 -2.60 3.28
CA VAL A 75 6.61 -2.70 4.52
C VAL A 75 5.90 -4.04 4.55
N ASP A 76 5.52 -4.51 5.73
CA ASP A 76 4.99 -5.87 5.89
C ASP A 76 3.51 -6.02 5.57
N GLN A 77 2.83 -4.92 5.29
CA GLN A 77 1.41 -4.92 4.92
C GLN A 77 1.06 -3.65 4.14
N ASN A 78 -0.15 -3.61 3.61
CA ASN A 78 -0.65 -2.44 2.88
C ASN A 78 -0.87 -1.24 3.81
N VAL A 79 -1.22 -0.10 3.24
CA VAL A 79 -1.47 1.14 3.96
C VAL A 79 -2.49 0.92 5.09
N LEU A 80 -2.18 1.47 6.26
CA LEU A 80 -3.05 1.41 7.43
C LEU A 80 -4.15 2.46 7.30
N ARG A 81 -5.36 2.09 7.71
CA ARG A 81 -6.47 3.02 7.85
C ARG A 81 -6.65 3.96 6.67
N PRO A 82 -6.85 3.41 5.45
CA PRO A 82 -6.99 4.26 4.25
C PRO A 82 -8.18 5.22 4.32
N GLU A 83 -9.21 4.90 5.11
CA GLU A 83 -10.35 5.81 5.37
C GLU A 83 -9.91 7.11 6.03
N GLN A 84 -8.87 7.07 6.87
CA GLN A 84 -8.35 8.28 7.49
C GLN A 84 -7.53 9.12 6.52
N SER A 85 -6.83 8.49 5.58
CA SER A 85 -6.14 9.20 4.51
C SER A 85 -7.12 10.06 3.70
N VAL A 86 -8.24 9.47 3.33
CA VAL A 86 -9.30 10.19 2.61
C VAL A 86 -9.86 11.35 3.44
N ARG A 87 -10.09 11.11 4.73
CA ARG A 87 -10.62 12.14 5.64
C ARG A 87 -9.72 13.37 5.72
N HIS A 88 -8.41 13.16 5.65
CA HIS A 88 -7.43 14.25 5.75
C HIS A 88 -6.98 14.79 4.40
N TYR A 89 -7.48 14.23 3.32
CA TYR A 89 -7.15 14.69 1.98
C TYR A 89 -7.92 15.97 1.66
N ASP A 90 -7.19 17.02 1.29
CA ASP A 90 -7.75 18.35 1.05
C ASP A 90 -8.01 18.63 -0.43
N GLY A 91 -7.84 17.64 -1.29
CA GLY A 91 -8.00 17.80 -2.74
C GLY A 91 -6.76 18.35 -3.44
N GLY A 92 -5.70 18.64 -2.69
CA GLY A 92 -4.45 19.15 -3.24
C GLY A 92 -3.53 18.05 -3.77
N PRO A 93 -2.27 18.39 -4.07
CA PRO A 93 -1.31 17.44 -4.64
C PRO A 93 -0.64 16.54 -3.62
N ALA A 94 -1.02 16.59 -2.36
CA ALA A 94 -0.40 15.81 -1.29
C ALA A 94 -1.38 14.81 -0.69
N ILE A 95 -0.91 13.57 -0.49
CA ILE A 95 -1.65 12.52 0.20
C ILE A 95 -0.86 12.10 1.43
N ARG A 96 -1.54 12.01 2.59
CA ARG A 96 -0.97 11.45 3.82
C ARG A 96 -1.46 10.03 3.99
N PHE A 97 -0.56 9.11 4.29
CA PHE A 97 -0.92 7.73 4.58
C PHE A 97 0.05 7.13 5.58
N ASP A 98 -0.43 6.18 6.35
CA ASP A 98 0.34 5.53 7.41
C ASP A 98 0.73 4.11 6.98
N THR A 99 1.95 3.73 7.30
CA THR A 99 2.45 2.37 7.10
C THR A 99 3.03 1.84 8.41
N MET A 100 3.06 0.53 8.54
CA MET A 100 3.72 -0.14 9.65
C MET A 100 5.18 -0.37 9.28
N ASP A 101 6.06 0.15 10.09
CA ASP A 101 7.50 -0.03 9.88
C ASP A 101 7.99 -1.30 10.59
#